data_adf8b782822cab0c8e86e39fb9274f27
#
_entry.id   adf8b782822cab0c8e86e39fb9274f27
#
_cell.length_a   1.000
_cell.length_b   1.000
_cell.length_c   1.000
_cell.angle_alpha   90.00
_cell.angle_beta   90.00
_cell.angle_gamma   90.00
#
_symmetry.space_group_name_H-M   'P 1'
#
loop_
_entity.id
_entity.type
_entity.pdbx_description
1 polymer ?
#
loop_
_entity_poly.entity_id
_entity_poly.type
_entity_poly.pdbx_seq_one_letter_code
_entity_poly.pdbx_strand_id
1 'polypeptide(L)'
;SIFMINAKVSGDNIYCTYADDFQATYEVTKAFIRRGKEKILFMYDSESYSARQKMAGYEAALQDAGYPIRGNLKFKTKNDIEYTRDMLLEYNRILDFDSVLATEDGIAIGAVKYAKIKGLAIPEELAVVGYNNSILAISSDPELTSVDSKLGVMCKKTVERMIDLLEREIQIEKNVCVPCEIVRRCTTDF
;
A
#
# COMPACT_ATOMS: atom_id res chain seq x y z
N SER A 1 -13.93 -24.47 -11.89
CA SER A 1 -13.96 -23.14 -11.21
C SER A 1 -12.56 -22.70 -10.88
N ILE A 2 -12.26 -21.42 -11.03
CA ILE A 2 -10.98 -20.79 -10.70
C ILE A 2 -11.22 -19.82 -9.54
N PHE A 3 -10.43 -19.94 -8.46
CA PHE A 3 -10.49 -19.03 -7.32
C PHE A 3 -9.20 -18.21 -7.28
N MET A 4 -9.36 -16.89 -7.24
CA MET A 4 -8.25 -15.94 -7.23
C MET A 4 -8.21 -15.16 -5.91
N ILE A 5 -7.01 -14.99 -5.38
CA ILE A 5 -6.76 -14.20 -4.18
C ILE A 5 -5.95 -12.96 -4.56
N ASN A 6 -6.33 -11.82 -4.03
CA ASN A 6 -5.72 -10.51 -4.26
C ASN A 6 -5.66 -10.09 -5.74
N ALA A 7 -6.68 -10.52 -6.50
CA ALA A 7 -6.86 -10.17 -7.90
C ALA A 7 -8.35 -10.06 -8.23
N LYS A 8 -8.68 -9.29 -9.26
CA LYS A 8 -10.04 -9.19 -9.79
C LYS A 8 -10.01 -9.39 -11.29
N VAL A 9 -10.64 -10.47 -11.74
CA VAL A 9 -10.75 -10.85 -13.16
C VAL A 9 -12.20 -11.27 -13.42
N SER A 10 -12.70 -10.96 -14.60
CA SER A 10 -14.06 -11.34 -15.03
C SER A 10 -14.02 -12.66 -15.82
N GLY A 11 -14.99 -13.52 -15.57
CA GLY A 11 -15.18 -14.80 -16.28
C GLY A 11 -16.29 -15.63 -15.67
N ASP A 12 -16.84 -16.59 -16.42
CA ASP A 12 -18.02 -17.34 -15.98
C ASP A 12 -17.75 -18.22 -14.75
N ASN A 13 -16.61 -18.84 -14.66
CA ASN A 13 -16.22 -19.72 -13.56
C ASN A 13 -15.04 -19.17 -12.75
N ILE A 14 -14.91 -17.82 -12.67
CA ILE A 14 -13.86 -17.15 -11.92
C ILE A 14 -14.47 -16.45 -10.71
N TYR A 15 -13.90 -16.76 -9.54
CA TYR A 15 -14.30 -16.22 -8.24
C TYR A 15 -13.12 -15.52 -7.60
N CYS A 16 -13.28 -14.25 -7.26
CA CYS A 16 -12.19 -13.41 -6.75
C CYS A 16 -12.46 -12.99 -5.30
N THR A 17 -11.41 -13.01 -4.48
CA THR A 17 -11.37 -12.37 -3.17
C THR A 17 -10.18 -11.41 -3.17
N TYR A 18 -10.41 -10.13 -2.93
CA TYR A 18 -9.38 -9.09 -3.03
C TYR A 18 -9.51 -8.07 -1.91
N ALA A 19 -8.42 -7.37 -1.63
CA ALA A 19 -8.36 -6.29 -0.65
C ALA A 19 -8.94 -4.99 -1.24
N ASP A 20 -9.53 -4.15 -0.38
CA ASP A 20 -9.94 -2.79 -0.74
C ASP A 20 -8.73 -1.85 -0.72
N ASP A 21 -7.82 -2.09 -1.66
CA ASP A 21 -6.58 -1.33 -1.80
C ASP A 21 -6.83 0.14 -2.15
N PHE A 22 -7.89 0.42 -2.92
CA PHE A 22 -8.28 1.78 -3.28
C PHE A 22 -8.62 2.58 -2.04
N GLN A 23 -9.57 2.09 -1.22
CA GLN A 23 -10.01 2.81 -0.03
C GLN A 23 -8.87 2.98 0.99
N ALA A 24 -8.02 1.96 1.14
CA ALA A 24 -6.90 2.02 2.07
C ALA A 24 -5.90 3.13 1.72
N THR A 25 -5.46 3.20 0.47
CA THR A 25 -4.51 4.24 0.05
C THR A 25 -5.15 5.62 -0.05
N TYR A 26 -6.44 5.69 -0.37
CA TYR A 26 -7.21 6.93 -0.29
C TYR A 26 -7.21 7.48 1.14
N GLU A 27 -7.49 6.67 2.15
CA GLU A 27 -7.49 7.10 3.56
C GLU A 27 -6.09 7.47 4.08
N VAL A 28 -5.05 6.72 3.72
CA VAL A 28 -3.67 7.05 4.06
C VAL A 28 -3.28 8.40 3.47
N THR A 29 -3.56 8.62 2.19
CA THR A 29 -3.25 9.88 1.51
C THR A 29 -4.00 11.06 2.15
N LYS A 30 -5.28 10.89 2.47
CA LYS A 30 -6.05 11.90 3.22
C LYS A 30 -5.47 12.17 4.60
N ALA A 31 -4.99 11.14 5.30
CA ALA A 31 -4.36 11.31 6.60
C ALA A 31 -3.07 12.14 6.50
N PHE A 32 -2.22 11.89 5.51
CA PHE A 32 -1.06 12.72 5.23
C PHE A 32 -1.45 14.17 4.97
N ILE A 33 -2.42 14.42 4.09
CA ILE A 33 -2.90 15.77 3.76
C ILE A 33 -3.43 16.50 5.01
N ARG A 34 -4.20 15.83 5.87
CA ARG A 34 -4.69 16.39 7.14
C ARG A 34 -3.56 16.79 8.10
N ARG A 35 -2.40 16.15 7.98
CA ARG A 35 -1.17 16.47 8.75
C ARG A 35 -0.28 17.49 8.05
N GLY A 36 -0.77 18.12 6.99
CA GLY A 36 -0.07 19.16 6.26
C GLY A 36 1.02 18.66 5.32
N LYS A 37 1.04 17.35 5.01
CA LYS A 37 1.95 16.82 4.00
C LYS A 37 1.42 17.17 2.60
N GLU A 38 2.26 17.76 1.76
CA GLU A 38 1.87 18.26 0.44
C GLU A 38 2.59 17.56 -0.71
N LYS A 39 3.68 16.86 -0.40
CA LYS A 39 4.58 16.24 -1.37
C LYS A 39 4.70 14.75 -1.09
N ILE A 40 3.59 14.04 -1.29
CA ILE A 40 3.48 12.61 -0.99
C ILE A 40 4.09 11.79 -2.13
N LEU A 41 5.23 11.16 -1.90
CA LEU A 41 5.88 10.26 -2.84
C LEU A 41 5.19 8.89 -2.81
N PHE A 42 4.55 8.50 -3.92
CA PHE A 42 3.99 7.17 -4.10
C PHE A 42 5.02 6.24 -4.75
N MET A 43 5.41 5.19 -4.03
CA MET A 43 6.42 4.23 -4.50
C MET A 43 5.81 2.85 -4.72
N TYR A 44 6.06 2.26 -5.90
CA TYR A 44 5.46 0.99 -6.31
C TYR A 44 6.45 0.12 -7.11
N ASP A 45 6.27 -1.20 -7.07
CA ASP A 45 7.14 -2.17 -7.74
C ASP A 45 6.47 -2.92 -8.89
N SER A 46 5.14 -2.92 -8.95
CA SER A 46 4.38 -3.70 -9.92
C SER A 46 3.21 -2.92 -10.54
N GLU A 47 2.63 -3.47 -11.59
CA GLU A 47 1.42 -2.97 -12.26
C GLU A 47 0.26 -3.98 -12.13
N SER A 48 0.26 -4.76 -11.07
CA SER A 48 -0.82 -5.70 -10.74
C SER A 48 -2.16 -4.99 -10.53
N TYR A 49 -3.25 -5.74 -10.46
CA TYR A 49 -4.56 -5.19 -10.09
C TYR A 49 -4.48 -4.42 -8.77
N SER A 50 -3.89 -5.01 -7.74
CA SER A 50 -3.70 -4.38 -6.42
C SER A 50 -2.91 -3.08 -6.51
N ALA A 51 -1.77 -3.07 -7.22
CA ALA A 51 -0.94 -1.87 -7.39
C ALA A 51 -1.69 -0.73 -8.10
N ARG A 52 -2.48 -1.06 -9.14
CA ARG A 52 -3.31 -0.05 -9.82
C ARG A 52 -4.40 0.52 -8.92
N GLN A 53 -5.03 -0.32 -8.06
CA GLN A 53 -6.03 0.15 -7.10
C GLN A 53 -5.40 1.06 -6.03
N LYS A 54 -4.20 0.71 -5.53
CA LYS A 54 -3.43 1.54 -4.62
C LYS A 54 -3.10 2.91 -5.23
N MET A 55 -2.63 2.93 -6.46
CA MET A 55 -2.35 4.19 -7.17
C MET A 55 -3.62 5.02 -7.39
N ALA A 56 -4.73 4.40 -7.80
CA ALA A 56 -5.99 5.09 -8.01
C ALA A 56 -6.54 5.73 -6.73
N GLY A 57 -6.42 5.05 -5.58
CA GLY A 57 -6.82 5.60 -4.28
C GLY A 57 -5.96 6.82 -3.88
N TYR A 58 -4.64 6.73 -4.06
CA TYR A 58 -3.73 7.85 -3.85
C TYR A 58 -4.10 9.06 -4.73
N GLU A 59 -4.29 8.86 -6.04
CA GLU A 59 -4.65 9.93 -6.97
C GLU A 59 -6.00 10.55 -6.65
N ALA A 60 -7.02 9.74 -6.33
CA ALA A 60 -8.35 10.22 -5.97
C ALA A 60 -8.32 11.11 -4.72
N ALA A 61 -7.56 10.73 -3.69
CA ALA A 61 -7.44 11.53 -2.47
C ALA A 61 -6.74 12.88 -2.72
N LEU A 62 -5.74 12.93 -3.60
CA LEU A 62 -5.11 14.19 -4.02
C LEU A 62 -6.10 15.08 -4.76
N GLN A 63 -6.85 14.52 -5.72
CA GLN A 63 -7.86 15.26 -6.50
C GLN A 63 -8.95 15.85 -5.60
N ASP A 64 -9.50 15.06 -4.69
CA ASP A 64 -10.55 15.49 -3.77
C ASP A 64 -10.09 16.61 -2.83
N ALA A 65 -8.79 16.64 -2.51
CA ALA A 65 -8.19 17.70 -1.71
C ALA A 65 -7.72 18.92 -2.53
N GLY A 66 -7.85 18.88 -3.86
CA GLY A 66 -7.40 19.95 -4.75
C GLY A 66 -5.88 19.98 -4.97
N TYR A 67 -5.17 18.90 -4.66
CA TYR A 67 -3.73 18.78 -4.90
C TYR A 67 -3.45 18.29 -6.33
N PRO A 68 -2.40 18.80 -6.98
CA PRO A 68 -2.02 18.34 -8.30
C PRO A 68 -1.41 16.92 -8.25
N ILE A 69 -1.79 16.06 -9.20
CA ILE A 69 -1.11 14.80 -9.41
C ILE A 69 0.20 15.09 -10.14
N ARG A 70 1.33 14.89 -9.45
CA ARG A 70 2.66 15.14 -9.98
C ARG A 70 3.31 13.84 -10.43
N GLY A 71 3.67 13.72 -11.71
CA GLY A 71 4.28 12.50 -12.26
C GLY A 71 5.62 12.13 -11.59
N ASN A 72 6.41 13.13 -11.19
CA ASN A 72 7.67 12.92 -10.46
C ASN A 72 7.51 12.45 -9.00
N LEU A 73 6.29 12.47 -8.46
CA LEU A 73 5.95 11.89 -7.15
C LEU A 73 5.32 10.49 -7.25
N LYS A 74 5.33 9.87 -8.44
CA LYS A 74 4.98 8.46 -8.64
C LYS A 74 6.22 7.73 -9.14
N PHE A 75 6.83 6.94 -8.28
CA PHE A 75 8.14 6.37 -8.54
C PHE A 75 8.12 4.85 -8.54
N LYS A 76 8.45 4.25 -9.69
CA LYS A 76 8.59 2.80 -9.83
C LYS A 76 9.96 2.37 -9.29
N THR A 77 9.96 1.38 -8.41
CA THR A 77 11.14 0.83 -7.78
C THR A 77 11.10 -0.71 -7.78
N LYS A 78 11.85 -1.34 -6.90
CA LYS A 78 11.79 -2.78 -6.62
C LYS A 78 11.40 -2.98 -5.17
N ASN A 79 10.75 -4.10 -4.84
CA ASN A 79 10.53 -4.49 -3.46
C ASN A 79 11.86 -5.00 -2.84
N ASP A 80 12.79 -4.07 -2.68
CA ASP A 80 14.13 -4.29 -2.14
C ASP A 80 14.55 -3.06 -1.32
N ILE A 81 14.94 -3.32 -0.09
CA ILE A 81 15.24 -2.27 0.91
C ILE A 81 16.47 -1.44 0.49
N GLU A 82 17.55 -2.11 0.09
CA GLU A 82 18.80 -1.42 -0.23
C GLU A 82 18.72 -0.70 -1.56
N TYR A 83 18.11 -1.33 -2.54
CA TYR A 83 17.85 -0.71 -3.84
C TYR A 83 17.02 0.57 -3.70
N THR A 84 15.93 0.53 -2.91
CA THR A 84 15.09 1.71 -2.69
C THR A 84 15.82 2.82 -1.96
N ARG A 85 16.59 2.49 -0.91
CA ARG A 85 17.44 3.44 -0.19
C ARG A 85 18.42 4.14 -1.15
N ASP A 86 19.16 3.37 -1.93
CA ASP A 86 20.22 3.89 -2.79
C ASP A 86 19.64 4.74 -3.92
N MET A 87 18.53 4.32 -4.49
CA MET A 87 17.80 5.09 -5.47
C MET A 87 17.32 6.45 -4.91
N LEU A 88 16.75 6.47 -3.71
CA LEU A 88 16.33 7.73 -3.08
C LEU A 88 17.53 8.65 -2.78
N LEU A 89 18.69 8.09 -2.41
CA LEU A 89 19.93 8.85 -2.24
C LEU A 89 20.44 9.44 -3.56
N GLU A 90 20.32 8.71 -4.66
CA GLU A 90 20.70 9.18 -5.99
C GLU A 90 19.80 10.32 -6.49
N TYR A 91 18.48 10.15 -6.34
CA TYR A 91 17.48 11.09 -6.86
C TYR A 91 17.08 12.20 -5.88
N ASN A 92 17.65 12.27 -4.67
CA ASN A 92 17.26 13.24 -3.63
C ASN A 92 17.40 14.71 -4.03
N ARG A 93 18.20 15.02 -5.06
CA ARG A 93 18.38 16.39 -5.55
C ARG A 93 17.25 16.88 -6.45
N ILE A 94 16.48 15.94 -7.01
CA ILE A 94 15.39 16.22 -7.96
C ILE A 94 14.02 15.81 -7.41
N LEU A 95 13.99 14.92 -6.40
CA LEU A 95 12.78 14.53 -5.71
C LEU A 95 12.62 15.38 -4.44
N ASP A 96 11.54 16.14 -4.41
CA ASP A 96 11.14 16.95 -3.26
C ASP A 96 9.87 16.34 -2.66
N PHE A 97 9.98 15.68 -1.50
CA PHE A 97 8.89 14.97 -0.83
C PHE A 97 9.01 15.06 0.69
N ASP A 98 7.87 15.05 1.38
CA ASP A 98 7.71 15.15 2.83
C ASP A 98 7.06 13.89 3.44
N SER A 99 6.59 13.01 2.60
CA SER A 99 6.00 11.74 3.01
C SER A 99 6.12 10.69 1.92
N VAL A 100 6.09 9.41 2.32
CA VAL A 100 6.17 8.25 1.43
C VAL A 100 4.99 7.32 1.70
N LEU A 101 4.24 6.99 0.65
CA LEU A 101 3.29 5.89 0.61
C LEU A 101 3.86 4.80 -0.31
N ALA A 102 4.30 3.71 0.28
CA ALA A 102 4.88 2.59 -0.44
C ALA A 102 3.87 1.43 -0.58
N THR A 103 3.90 0.74 -1.72
CA THR A 103 3.02 -0.41 -1.97
C THR A 103 3.46 -1.70 -1.25
N GLU A 104 4.64 -1.68 -0.64
CA GLU A 104 5.26 -2.80 0.09
C GLU A 104 6.07 -2.29 1.29
N ASP A 105 6.12 -3.07 2.39
CA ASP A 105 6.92 -2.71 3.57
C ASP A 105 8.42 -2.63 3.26
N GLY A 106 8.94 -3.49 2.38
CA GLY A 106 10.34 -3.45 1.99
C GLY A 106 10.73 -2.12 1.34
N ILE A 107 9.88 -1.58 0.47
CA ILE A 107 10.05 -0.25 -0.14
C ILE A 107 10.02 0.85 0.94
N ALA A 108 9.04 0.79 1.84
CA ALA A 108 8.89 1.76 2.92
C ALA A 108 10.13 1.79 3.85
N ILE A 109 10.68 0.63 4.19
CA ILE A 109 11.90 0.55 5.01
C ILE A 109 13.11 1.12 4.27
N GLY A 110 13.19 0.97 2.95
CA GLY A 110 14.19 1.66 2.15
C GLY A 110 14.12 3.18 2.33
N ALA A 111 12.90 3.75 2.36
CA ALA A 111 12.71 5.17 2.64
C ALA A 111 13.06 5.56 4.09
N VAL A 112 12.76 4.70 5.08
CA VAL A 112 13.19 4.92 6.47
C VAL A 112 14.72 4.94 6.58
N LYS A 113 15.42 4.01 5.92
CA LYS A 113 16.90 4.00 5.89
C LYS A 113 17.47 5.24 5.19
N TYR A 114 16.84 5.67 4.09
CA TYR A 114 17.18 6.94 3.43
C TYR A 114 17.07 8.12 4.41
N ALA A 115 15.95 8.25 5.13
CA ALA A 115 15.75 9.31 6.11
C ALA A 115 16.83 9.31 7.19
N LYS A 116 17.18 8.14 7.73
CA LYS A 116 18.28 8.00 8.72
C LYS A 116 19.62 8.49 8.18
N ILE A 117 19.98 8.14 6.95
CA ILE A 117 21.24 8.59 6.33
C ILE A 117 21.23 10.10 6.10
N LYS A 118 20.08 10.68 5.76
CA LYS A 118 19.93 12.12 5.55
C LYS A 118 19.77 12.91 6.86
N GLY A 119 19.61 12.25 8.00
CA GLY A 119 19.36 12.89 9.29
C GLY A 119 17.97 13.51 9.41
N LEU A 120 17.00 13.03 8.63
CA LEU A 120 15.61 13.52 8.67
C LEU A 120 14.87 12.90 9.86
N ALA A 121 14.14 13.73 10.61
CA ALA A 121 13.28 13.28 11.67
C ALA A 121 12.03 12.56 11.12
N ILE A 122 11.73 11.38 11.65
CA ILE A 122 10.54 10.59 11.34
C ILE A 122 9.63 10.60 12.58
N PRO A 123 8.34 10.98 12.44
CA PRO A 123 7.61 11.32 11.22
C PRO A 123 7.62 12.81 10.82
N GLU A 124 8.24 13.68 11.57
CA GLU A 124 8.10 15.15 11.48
C GLU A 124 8.52 15.68 10.11
N GLU A 125 9.74 15.35 9.67
CA GLU A 125 10.27 15.79 8.37
C GLU A 125 9.91 14.81 7.25
N LEU A 126 9.92 13.49 7.54
CA LEU A 126 9.51 12.47 6.58
C LEU A 126 8.59 11.44 7.24
N ALA A 127 7.31 11.47 6.92
CA ALA A 127 6.37 10.43 7.33
C ALA A 127 6.37 9.26 6.32
N VAL A 128 6.27 8.02 6.80
CA VAL A 128 6.36 6.83 5.94
C VAL A 128 5.26 5.83 6.27
N VAL A 129 4.56 5.35 5.23
CA VAL A 129 3.59 4.25 5.33
C VAL A 129 3.97 3.14 4.36
N GLY A 130 3.99 1.91 4.87
CA GLY A 130 4.18 0.69 4.11
C GLY A 130 2.87 -0.06 3.83
N TYR A 131 3.00 -1.28 3.34
CA TYR A 131 1.88 -2.13 2.95
C TYR A 131 2.15 -3.60 3.24
N ASN A 132 1.12 -4.35 3.57
CA ASN A 132 1.03 -5.76 3.94
C ASN A 132 1.25 -6.08 5.42
N ASN A 133 1.65 -5.12 6.25
CA ASN A 133 1.87 -5.31 7.69
C ASN A 133 2.72 -6.56 7.99
N SER A 134 3.80 -6.71 7.26
CA SER A 134 4.72 -7.85 7.35
C SER A 134 5.57 -7.79 8.63
N ILE A 135 6.34 -8.85 8.88
CA ILE A 135 7.31 -8.87 9.99
C ILE A 135 8.32 -7.71 9.91
N LEU A 136 8.57 -7.19 8.73
CA LEU A 136 9.46 -6.04 8.54
C LEU A 136 8.91 -4.78 9.23
N ALA A 137 7.59 -4.60 9.24
CA ALA A 137 6.97 -3.41 9.82
C ALA A 137 7.21 -3.28 11.32
N ILE A 138 7.17 -4.39 12.06
CA ILE A 138 7.43 -4.40 13.51
C ILE A 138 8.91 -4.55 13.85
N SER A 139 9.74 -5.00 12.90
CA SER A 139 11.18 -5.19 13.11
C SER A 139 11.99 -3.95 12.75
N SER A 140 11.39 -2.96 12.13
CA SER A 140 12.06 -1.70 11.78
C SER A 140 12.18 -0.78 12.99
N ASP A 141 13.15 0.12 12.93
CA ASP A 141 13.35 1.18 13.90
C ASP A 141 13.50 2.53 13.17
N PRO A 142 12.52 3.46 13.34
CA PRO A 142 11.25 3.31 14.07
C PRO A 142 10.31 2.26 13.46
N GLU A 143 9.41 1.71 14.28
CA GLU A 143 8.39 0.75 13.81
C GLU A 143 7.50 1.39 12.74
N LEU A 144 7.28 0.67 11.64
CA LEU A 144 6.62 1.17 10.45
C LEU A 144 5.09 1.10 10.56
N THR A 145 4.41 2.23 10.37
CA THR A 145 2.98 2.27 10.05
C THR A 145 2.75 1.58 8.72
N SER A 146 1.86 0.60 8.68
CA SER A 146 1.62 -0.21 7.48
C SER A 146 0.15 -0.55 7.31
N VAL A 147 -0.30 -0.64 6.06
CA VAL A 147 -1.64 -1.12 5.73
C VAL A 147 -1.65 -2.65 5.76
N ASP A 148 -2.50 -3.22 6.58
CA ASP A 148 -2.79 -4.66 6.60
C ASP A 148 -3.87 -4.98 5.57
N SER A 149 -3.50 -5.66 4.50
CA SER A 149 -4.41 -6.13 3.44
C SER A 149 -5.29 -7.31 3.86
N LYS A 150 -5.13 -7.82 5.09
CA LYS A 150 -5.89 -8.95 5.63
C LYS A 150 -5.79 -10.23 4.78
N LEU A 151 -4.58 -10.53 4.29
CA LEU A 151 -4.33 -11.69 3.43
C LEU A 151 -4.87 -12.99 4.04
N GLY A 152 -4.65 -13.23 5.35
CA GLY A 152 -5.18 -14.40 6.03
C GLY A 152 -6.71 -14.49 5.99
N VAL A 153 -7.41 -13.35 6.11
CA VAL A 153 -8.87 -13.29 5.98
C VAL A 153 -9.31 -13.58 4.54
N MET A 154 -8.61 -13.04 3.55
CA MET A 154 -8.89 -13.33 2.14
C MET A 154 -8.72 -14.83 1.83
N CYS A 155 -7.63 -15.44 2.29
CA CYS A 155 -7.39 -16.87 2.12
C CYS A 155 -8.51 -17.71 2.76
N LYS A 156 -8.85 -17.43 4.02
CA LYS A 156 -9.93 -18.14 4.74
C LYS A 156 -11.26 -18.04 4.00
N LYS A 157 -11.68 -16.81 3.65
CA LYS A 157 -12.92 -16.58 2.89
C LYS A 157 -12.91 -17.30 1.54
N THR A 158 -11.77 -17.33 0.85
CA THR A 158 -11.67 -18.03 -0.44
C THR A 158 -11.89 -19.53 -0.29
N VAL A 159 -11.28 -20.16 0.72
CA VAL A 159 -11.45 -21.60 0.99
C VAL A 159 -12.89 -21.92 1.41
N GLU A 160 -13.50 -21.12 2.29
CA GLU A 160 -14.91 -21.28 2.68
C GLU A 160 -15.84 -21.24 1.46
N ARG A 161 -15.64 -20.25 0.58
CA ARG A 161 -16.39 -20.13 -0.68
C ARG A 161 -16.17 -21.28 -1.65
N MET A 162 -14.95 -21.86 -1.70
CA MET A 162 -14.66 -23.04 -2.47
C MET A 162 -15.48 -24.25 -1.97
N ILE A 163 -15.51 -24.46 -0.66
CA ILE A 163 -16.27 -25.55 -0.03
C ILE A 163 -17.77 -25.35 -0.30
N ASP A 164 -18.29 -24.14 -0.11
CA ASP A 164 -19.70 -23.84 -0.35
C ASP A 164 -20.10 -24.13 -1.80
N LEU A 165 -19.28 -23.74 -2.77
CA LEU A 165 -19.60 -23.95 -4.18
C LEU A 165 -19.43 -25.41 -4.63
N LEU A 166 -18.33 -26.06 -4.21
CA LEU A 166 -17.94 -27.37 -4.79
C LEU A 166 -18.48 -28.57 -4.02
N GLU A 167 -18.68 -28.44 -2.70
CA GLU A 167 -19.15 -29.55 -1.85
C GLU A 167 -20.61 -29.39 -1.42
N ARG A 168 -21.05 -28.15 -1.21
CA ARG A 168 -22.41 -27.85 -0.73
C ARG A 168 -23.36 -27.40 -1.82
N GLU A 169 -22.85 -27.20 -3.04
CA GLU A 169 -23.62 -26.72 -4.21
C GLU A 169 -24.34 -25.38 -3.94
N ILE A 170 -23.79 -24.55 -3.03
CA ILE A 170 -24.33 -23.23 -2.71
C ILE A 170 -23.83 -22.23 -3.75
N GLN A 171 -24.73 -21.44 -4.30
CA GLN A 171 -24.34 -20.30 -5.15
C GLN A 171 -23.64 -19.23 -4.33
N ILE A 172 -22.47 -18.80 -4.82
CA ILE A 172 -21.64 -17.78 -4.16
C ILE A 172 -21.46 -16.56 -5.04
N GLU A 173 -21.18 -15.41 -4.41
CA GLU A 173 -20.81 -14.18 -5.13
C GLU A 173 -19.51 -14.38 -5.93
N LYS A 174 -19.43 -13.80 -7.12
CA LYS A 174 -18.21 -13.88 -7.93
C LYS A 174 -17.05 -13.10 -7.34
N ASN A 175 -17.33 -11.95 -6.72
CA ASN A 175 -16.32 -11.03 -6.21
C ASN A 175 -16.59 -10.67 -4.75
N VAL A 176 -15.59 -10.84 -3.90
CA VAL A 176 -15.63 -10.44 -2.49
C VAL A 176 -14.49 -9.50 -2.19
N CYS A 177 -14.81 -8.29 -1.74
CA CYS A 177 -13.87 -7.29 -1.31
C CYS A 177 -13.68 -7.36 0.21
N VAL A 178 -12.44 -7.34 0.67
CA VAL A 178 -12.08 -7.38 2.09
C VAL A 178 -11.49 -6.02 2.49
N PRO A 179 -12.06 -5.33 3.48
CA PRO A 179 -11.50 -4.07 3.96
C PRO A 179 -10.08 -4.24 4.51
N CYS A 180 -9.21 -3.28 4.21
CA CYS A 180 -7.89 -3.18 4.82
C CYS A 180 -7.95 -2.47 6.17
N GLU A 181 -6.85 -2.54 6.92
CA GLU A 181 -6.67 -1.82 8.18
C GLU A 181 -5.35 -1.05 8.18
N ILE A 182 -5.36 0.21 8.63
CA ILE A 182 -4.13 0.98 8.84
C ILE A 182 -3.61 0.68 10.25
N VAL A 183 -2.51 -0.08 10.33
CA VAL A 183 -1.83 -0.38 11.58
C VAL A 183 -0.83 0.73 11.88
N ARG A 184 -1.22 1.61 12.78
CA ARG A 184 -0.44 2.81 13.14
C ARG A 184 0.73 2.44 14.06
N ARG A 185 1.91 3.02 13.76
CA ARG A 185 3.15 2.88 14.53
C ARG A 185 3.93 4.20 14.53
N CYS A 186 5.23 4.12 14.64
CA CYS A 186 6.09 5.29 14.91
C CYS A 186 6.46 6.12 13.67
N THR A 187 6.19 5.66 12.45
CA THR A 187 6.56 6.40 11.22
C THR A 187 5.50 7.39 10.74
N THR A 188 4.41 7.55 11.49
CA THR A 188 3.37 8.56 11.24
C THR A 188 2.86 9.11 12.58
N ASP A 189 2.21 10.26 12.52
CA ASP A 189 1.60 10.96 13.66
C ASP A 189 0.05 10.97 13.62
N PHE A 190 -0.53 10.05 12.83
CA PHE A 190 -1.98 9.87 12.70
C PHE A 190 -2.42 8.45 12.98
#